data_4c63644f6d5d128d0211e91e809cea36
#
_entry.id   4c63644f6d5d128d0211e91e809cea36
#
_cell.length_a   1.000
_cell.length_b   1.000
_cell.length_c   1.000
_cell.angle_alpha   90.00
_cell.angle_beta   90.00
_cell.angle_gamma   90.00
#
_symmetry.space_group_name_H-M   'P 1'
#
loop_
_entity.id
_entity.type
_entity.pdbx_description
1 polymer ?
#
loop_
_entity_poly.entity_id
_entity_poly.type
_entity_poly.pdbx_seq_one_letter_code
_entity_poly.pdbx_strand_id
1 'polypeptide(L)'
;MLATREARAQLPTLLERFRQAGADADPVVIGARRRPEAVVLSYERYLLLAGGREQVSAALDRQAREAGESLDADEALKVAEEELHAMRRARRSKRR
;
A
#
# COMPACT_ATOMS: atom_id res chain seq x y z
N MET A 1 -10.91 -13.63 6.84
CA MET A 1 -10.76 -13.46 5.39
C MET A 1 -12.01 -12.80 4.83
N LEU A 2 -11.82 -11.78 3.97
CA LEU A 2 -12.93 -11.07 3.35
C LEU A 2 -13.26 -11.64 1.98
N ALA A 3 -14.55 -11.75 1.66
CA ALA A 3 -14.98 -12.02 0.30
C ALA A 3 -14.75 -10.76 -0.57
N THR A 4 -14.67 -10.94 -1.88
CA THR A 4 -14.42 -9.83 -2.82
C THR A 4 -15.41 -8.68 -2.66
N ARG A 5 -16.70 -9.00 -2.47
CA ARG A 5 -17.75 -8.00 -2.27
C ARG A 5 -17.49 -7.18 -1.00
N GLU A 6 -17.16 -7.87 0.09
CA GLU A 6 -16.87 -7.21 1.37
C GLU A 6 -15.61 -6.34 1.27
N ALA A 7 -14.57 -6.86 0.61
CA ALA A 7 -13.33 -6.10 0.42
C ALA A 7 -13.59 -4.81 -0.36
N ARG A 8 -14.41 -4.89 -1.42
CA ARG A 8 -14.78 -3.72 -2.22
C ARG A 8 -15.51 -2.67 -1.37
N ALA A 9 -16.46 -3.12 -0.55
CA ALA A 9 -17.23 -2.22 0.31
C ALA A 9 -16.35 -1.59 1.41
N GLN A 10 -15.37 -2.33 1.92
CA GLN A 10 -14.51 -1.87 3.02
C GLN A 10 -13.25 -1.15 2.56
N LEU A 11 -12.97 -1.10 1.27
CA LEU A 11 -11.71 -0.57 0.76
C LEU A 11 -11.40 0.86 1.24
N PRO A 12 -12.34 1.81 1.23
CA PRO A 12 -12.06 3.15 1.76
C PRO A 12 -11.63 3.14 3.23
N THR A 13 -12.29 2.32 4.05
CA THR A 13 -11.97 2.17 5.46
C THR A 13 -10.60 1.53 5.66
N LEU A 14 -10.27 0.52 4.85
CA LEU A 14 -8.96 -0.13 4.88
C LEU A 14 -7.84 0.83 4.52
N LEU A 15 -8.03 1.65 3.50
CA LEU A 15 -7.04 2.63 3.09
C LEU A 15 -6.81 3.68 4.18
N GLU A 16 -7.89 4.10 4.85
CA GLU A 16 -7.76 5.02 5.98
C GLU A 16 -6.96 4.40 7.12
N ARG A 17 -7.22 3.16 7.45
CA ARG A 17 -6.47 2.43 8.49
C ARG A 17 -4.99 2.31 8.11
N PHE A 18 -4.70 2.05 6.84
CA PHE A 18 -3.32 1.96 6.36
C PHE A 18 -2.61 3.31 6.45
N ARG A 19 -3.31 4.41 6.15
CA ARG A 19 -2.75 5.75 6.32
C ARG A 19 -2.40 6.04 7.78
N GLN A 20 -3.24 5.61 8.70
CA GLN A 20 -3.05 5.88 10.14
C GLN A 20 -1.97 5.00 10.76
N ALA A 21 -2.00 3.70 10.48
CA ALA A 21 -1.12 2.72 11.12
C ALA A 21 0.16 2.43 10.34
N GLY A 22 0.18 2.70 9.04
CA GLY A 22 1.36 2.46 8.21
C GLY A 22 1.79 1.01 8.23
N ALA A 23 3.08 0.77 8.46
CA ALA A 23 3.65 -0.57 8.49
C ALA A 23 3.07 -1.46 9.58
N ASP A 24 2.46 -0.88 10.61
CA ASP A 24 1.85 -1.63 11.71
C ASP A 24 0.42 -2.11 11.41
N ALA A 25 -0.16 -1.67 10.31
CA ALA A 25 -1.50 -2.11 9.93
C ALA A 25 -1.49 -3.58 9.53
N ASP A 26 -2.43 -4.36 10.07
CA ASP A 26 -2.54 -5.77 9.75
C ASP A 26 -2.90 -5.98 8.27
N PRO A 27 -2.30 -6.97 7.62
CA PRO A 27 -2.69 -7.35 6.27
C PRO A 27 -4.14 -7.83 6.22
N VAL A 28 -4.79 -7.61 5.08
CA VAL A 28 -6.15 -8.08 4.85
C VAL A 28 -6.13 -9.15 3.76
N VAL A 29 -6.62 -10.33 4.10
CA VAL A 29 -6.69 -11.45 3.16
C VAL A 29 -8.04 -11.45 2.47
N ILE A 30 -8.03 -11.56 1.16
CA ILE A 30 -9.24 -11.62 0.32
C ILE A 30 -9.29 -12.99 -0.33
N GLY A 31 -10.46 -13.59 -0.36
CA GLY A 31 -10.62 -14.89 -0.98
C GLY A 31 -12.07 -15.34 -1.02
N ALA A 32 -12.27 -16.57 -1.48
CA ALA A 32 -13.59 -17.18 -1.59
C ALA A 32 -13.50 -18.66 -1.23
N ARG A 33 -14.58 -19.19 -0.67
CA ARG A 33 -14.70 -20.63 -0.37
C ARG A 33 -13.54 -21.13 0.51
N ARG A 34 -13.17 -20.35 1.53
CA ARG A 34 -12.07 -20.65 2.46
C ARG A 34 -10.68 -20.69 1.80
N ARG A 35 -10.55 -20.16 0.60
CA ARG A 35 -9.31 -20.18 -0.15
C ARG A 35 -8.78 -18.76 -0.28
N PRO A 36 -7.62 -18.43 0.33
CA PRO A 36 -7.02 -17.12 0.14
C PRO A 36 -6.59 -16.94 -1.31
N GLU A 37 -6.89 -15.78 -1.87
CA GLU A 37 -6.54 -15.46 -3.25
C GLU A 37 -5.62 -14.25 -3.35
N ALA A 38 -5.74 -13.30 -2.40
CA ALA A 38 -4.97 -12.08 -2.44
C ALA A 38 -4.75 -11.56 -1.02
N VAL A 39 -3.69 -10.76 -0.87
CA VAL A 39 -3.40 -10.06 0.39
C VAL A 39 -3.23 -8.59 0.08
N VAL A 40 -3.90 -7.72 0.85
CA VAL A 40 -3.75 -6.27 0.76
C VAL A 40 -2.95 -5.80 1.96
N LEU A 41 -1.86 -5.11 1.70
CA LEU A 41 -0.96 -4.56 2.71
C LEU A 41 -0.90 -3.05 2.58
N SER A 42 -0.52 -2.37 3.67
CA SER A 42 -0.11 -0.99 3.54
C SER A 42 1.13 -0.89 2.64
N TYR A 43 1.26 0.23 1.95
CA TYR A 43 2.43 0.51 1.12
C TYR A 43 3.74 0.41 1.93
N GLU A 44 3.74 0.98 3.14
CA GLU A 44 4.90 0.95 4.02
C GLU A 44 5.34 -0.47 4.37
N ARG A 45 4.37 -1.32 4.71
CA ARG A 45 4.67 -2.70 5.07
C ARG A 45 5.22 -3.48 3.89
N TYR A 46 4.67 -3.25 2.69
CA TYR A 46 5.14 -3.92 1.50
C TYR A 46 6.60 -3.58 1.19
N LEU A 47 6.99 -2.32 1.38
CA LEU A 47 8.38 -1.90 1.16
C LEU A 47 9.38 -2.59 2.10
N LEU A 48 8.92 -3.09 3.25
CA LEU A 48 9.78 -3.82 4.20
C LEU A 48 9.99 -5.27 3.80
N LEU A 49 9.22 -5.81 2.88
CA LEU A 49 9.40 -7.18 2.41
C LEU A 49 10.60 -7.27 1.48
N ALA A 50 11.25 -8.44 1.48
CA ALA A 50 12.35 -8.70 0.55
C ALA A 50 11.88 -8.54 -0.89
N GLY A 51 12.53 -7.67 -1.65
CA GLY A 51 12.15 -7.38 -3.03
C GLY A 51 10.92 -6.50 -3.20
N GLY A 52 10.32 -6.05 -2.09
CA GLY A 52 9.11 -5.24 -2.15
C GLY A 52 9.28 -3.93 -2.91
N ARG A 53 10.40 -3.26 -2.69
CA ARG A 53 10.72 -1.99 -3.37
C ARG A 53 10.81 -2.15 -4.89
N GLU A 54 11.51 -3.17 -5.35
CA GLU A 54 11.67 -3.45 -6.77
C GLU A 54 10.33 -3.82 -7.41
N GLN A 55 9.52 -4.60 -6.72
CA GLN A 55 8.21 -5.00 -7.21
C GLN A 55 7.26 -3.81 -7.34
N VAL A 56 7.27 -2.90 -6.35
CA VAL A 56 6.45 -1.69 -6.41
C VAL A 56 6.89 -0.78 -7.55
N SER A 57 8.20 -0.59 -7.71
CA SER A 57 8.74 0.23 -8.80
C SER A 57 8.32 -0.32 -10.16
N ALA A 58 8.44 -1.64 -10.36
CA ALA A 58 8.03 -2.28 -11.59
C ALA A 58 6.51 -2.16 -11.85
N ALA A 59 5.70 -2.31 -10.79
CA ALA A 59 4.26 -2.19 -10.90
C ALA A 59 3.84 -0.78 -11.27
N LEU A 60 4.43 0.23 -10.63
CA LEU A 60 4.16 1.64 -10.93
C LEU A 60 4.53 1.98 -12.38
N ASP A 61 5.67 1.47 -12.84
CA ASP A 61 6.12 1.68 -14.21
C ASP A 61 5.14 1.09 -15.22
N ARG A 62 4.67 -0.14 -14.99
CA ARG A 62 3.69 -0.79 -15.86
C ARG A 62 2.34 -0.04 -15.86
N GLN A 63 1.88 0.37 -14.69
CA GLN A 63 0.62 1.10 -14.56
C GLN A 63 0.68 2.45 -15.28
N ALA A 64 1.81 3.15 -15.17
CA ALA A 64 2.01 4.42 -15.86
C ALA A 64 1.99 4.23 -17.39
N ARG A 65 2.62 3.18 -17.90
CA ARG A 65 2.60 2.86 -19.34
C ARG A 65 1.21 2.51 -19.83
N GLU A 66 0.47 1.70 -19.07
CA GLU A 66 -0.89 1.29 -19.42
C GLU A 66 -1.86 2.48 -19.43
N ALA A 67 -1.66 3.42 -18.51
CA ALA A 67 -2.47 4.64 -18.44
C ALA A 67 -2.05 5.70 -19.45
N GLY A 68 -0.94 5.49 -20.17
CA GLY A 68 -0.39 6.50 -21.07
C GLY A 68 0.23 7.69 -20.35
N GLU A 69 0.53 7.55 -19.08
CA GLU A 69 1.17 8.58 -18.29
C GLU A 69 2.67 8.55 -18.49
N SER A 70 3.30 9.73 -18.49
CA SER A 70 4.74 9.87 -18.62
C SER A 70 5.45 9.93 -17.27
N LEU A 71 4.80 9.47 -16.20
CA LEU A 71 5.35 9.50 -14.87
C LEU A 71 6.47 8.47 -14.72
N ASP A 72 7.65 8.92 -14.30
CA ASP A 72 8.77 8.06 -13.99
C ASP A 72 8.46 7.27 -12.71
N ALA A 73 8.63 5.95 -12.77
CA ALA A 73 8.39 5.06 -11.64
C ALA A 73 9.26 5.42 -10.43
N ASP A 74 10.52 5.81 -10.68
CA ASP A 74 11.44 6.23 -9.61
C ASP A 74 10.95 7.51 -8.93
N GLU A 75 10.44 8.46 -9.69
CA GLU A 75 9.87 9.69 -9.14
C GLU A 75 8.63 9.41 -8.31
N ALA A 76 7.75 8.54 -8.79
CA ALA A 76 6.54 8.16 -8.07
C ALA A 76 6.88 7.49 -6.73
N LEU A 77 7.87 6.59 -6.74
CA LEU A 77 8.34 5.91 -5.53
C LEU A 77 8.97 6.90 -4.55
N LYS A 78 9.73 7.85 -5.06
CA LYS A 78 10.38 8.88 -4.27
C LYS A 78 9.37 9.78 -3.56
N VAL A 79 8.34 10.23 -4.28
CA VAL A 79 7.26 11.04 -3.70
C VAL A 79 6.55 10.26 -2.61
N ALA A 80 6.25 8.99 -2.83
CA ALA A 80 5.60 8.15 -1.83
C ALA A 80 6.48 7.96 -0.59
N GLU A 81 7.79 7.81 -0.76
CA GLU A 81 8.72 7.72 0.37
C GLU A 81 8.79 9.02 1.17
N GLU A 82 8.78 10.15 0.49
CA GLU A 82 8.76 11.46 1.15
C GLU A 82 7.49 11.64 1.98
N GLU A 83 6.34 11.25 1.44
CA GLU A 83 5.07 11.28 2.17
C GLU A 83 5.13 10.38 3.41
N LEU A 84 5.72 9.21 3.27
CA LEU A 84 5.93 8.26 4.35
C LEU A 84 6.76 8.87 5.49
N HIS A 85 7.87 9.50 5.15
CA HIS A 85 8.73 10.18 6.12
C HIS A 85 8.01 11.33 6.81
N ALA A 86 7.22 12.09 6.08
CA ALA A 86 6.42 13.17 6.64
C ALA A 86 5.39 12.65 7.64
N MET A 87 4.73 11.54 7.33
CA MET A 87 3.78 10.88 8.23
C MET A 87 4.45 10.37 9.49
N ARG A 88 5.64 9.76 9.37
CA ARG A 88 6.41 9.29 10.52
C ARG A 88 6.84 10.43 11.43
N ARG A 89 7.27 11.55 10.86
CA ARG A 89 7.62 12.74 11.64
C ARG A 89 6.40 13.29 12.39
N ALA A 90 5.25 13.33 11.74
CA ALA A 90 4.01 13.77 12.37
C ALA A 90 3.62 12.88 13.56
N ARG A 91 3.78 11.56 13.43
CA ARG A 91 3.54 10.61 14.51
C ARG A 91 4.48 10.83 15.69
N ARG A 92 5.76 11.06 15.43
CA ARG A 92 6.74 11.34 16.49
C ARG A 92 6.38 12.60 17.26
N SER A 93 5.92 13.63 16.58
CA SER A 93 5.48 14.87 17.22
C SER A 93 4.29 14.65 18.15
N LYS A 94 3.37 13.78 17.79
CA LYS A 94 2.18 13.47 18.59
C LYS A 94 2.49 12.62 19.83
N ARG A 95 3.62 11.93 19.85
CA ARG A 95 4.01 11.05 20.97
C ARG A 95 4.74 11.77 22.09
N ARG A 96 5.04 13.05 21.94
CA ARG A 96 5.69 13.85 22.97
C ARG A 96 4.64 14.53 23.90
#